data_ed2bfe53131293fc8010f19cc8145fb2
#
_entry.id   ed2bfe53131293fc8010f19cc8145fb2
#
_cell.length_a   1.000
_cell.length_b   1.000
_cell.length_c   1.000
_cell.angle_alpha   90.00
_cell.angle_beta   90.00
_cell.angle_gamma   90.00
#
_symmetry.space_group_name_H-M   'P 1'
#
loop_
_entity.id
_entity.type
_entity.pdbx_description
1 polymer ?
#
loop_
_entity_poly.entity_id
_entity_poly.type
_entity_poly.pdbx_seq_one_letter_code
_entity_poly.pdbx_strand_id
1 'polypeptide(L)'
;MPIILAMDDYDRRHFIRTSLPGFLGLTIALPSLTALATRANACQGRLSEMQPINWDAFLEAVEKEATRQHLDDWDESAYVTKAAKLCSRLNLKDEYLLEAFKKSHRGLGNNRVDFEPLEKQRNFHVTLLQFEKEEEISHHDHPEMTGVILCASGEIETWNYDLLGEKPDHKHVLLKETNHEILKKTSVSSLTSKARNIHRLKAKKLTQLVDIFAPPYNRDRIQKSSWYEVDPDPFTTKKEAKVHLAKKR
;
A
#
# COMPACT_ATOMS: atom_id res chain seq x y z
N MET A 1 -30.51 -10.53 15.40
CA MET A 1 -30.51 -9.36 16.31
C MET A 1 -29.09 -8.86 16.37
N PRO A 2 -28.76 -7.69 15.82
CA PRO A 2 -27.43 -7.12 15.98
C PRO A 2 -27.33 -6.48 17.36
N ILE A 3 -26.37 -6.93 18.14
CA ILE A 3 -26.01 -6.29 19.41
C ILE A 3 -25.25 -5.02 19.07
N ILE A 4 -25.96 -3.90 19.06
CA ILE A 4 -25.35 -2.57 19.10
C ILE A 4 -24.78 -2.41 20.51
N LEU A 5 -23.51 -2.72 20.70
CA LEU A 5 -22.79 -2.29 21.88
C LEU A 5 -22.67 -0.77 21.82
N ALA A 6 -23.51 -0.10 22.59
CA ALA A 6 -23.40 1.33 22.84
C ALA A 6 -21.99 1.60 23.39
N MET A 7 -21.15 2.24 22.59
CA MET A 7 -19.90 2.81 23.07
C MET A 7 -20.27 3.89 24.09
N ASP A 8 -19.77 3.75 25.32
CA ASP A 8 -19.99 4.70 26.40
C ASP A 8 -19.52 6.10 25.94
N ASP A 9 -20.35 7.12 26.16
CA ASP A 9 -20.06 8.51 25.74
C ASP A 9 -18.77 9.07 26.38
N TYR A 10 -18.29 8.42 27.43
CA TYR A 10 -17.04 8.71 28.10
C TYR A 10 -15.81 8.36 27.21
N ASP A 11 -15.80 7.22 26.56
CA ASP A 11 -14.72 6.77 25.68
C ASP A 11 -14.58 7.65 24.43
N ARG A 12 -15.69 8.16 23.91
CA ARG A 12 -15.70 9.09 22.77
C ARG A 12 -15.08 10.45 23.13
N ARG A 13 -15.35 10.95 24.36
CA ARG A 13 -14.85 12.26 24.81
C ARG A 13 -13.37 12.22 25.18
N HIS A 14 -12.88 11.11 25.70
CA HIS A 14 -11.47 10.97 26.10
C HIS A 14 -10.55 10.87 24.87
N PHE A 15 -10.97 10.11 23.84
CA PHE A 15 -10.22 10.00 22.60
C PHE A 15 -10.06 11.35 21.87
N ILE A 16 -11.11 12.20 21.90
CA ILE A 16 -11.09 13.50 21.23
C ILE A 16 -10.25 14.54 22.02
N ARG A 17 -10.14 14.42 23.35
CA ARG A 17 -9.41 15.40 24.18
C ARG A 17 -7.90 15.18 24.23
N THR A 18 -7.43 13.96 24.09
CA THR A 18 -5.99 13.64 24.19
C THR A 18 -5.23 13.77 22.87
N SER A 19 -5.92 13.98 21.74
CA SER A 19 -5.30 14.02 20.40
C SER A 19 -5.13 15.41 19.80
N LEU A 20 -5.33 16.51 20.55
CA LEU A 20 -5.21 17.88 20.04
C LEU A 20 -4.22 18.70 20.87
N PRO A 21 -2.96 18.92 20.41
CA PRO A 21 -2.21 20.11 20.79
C PRO A 21 -2.78 21.30 20.01
N GLY A 22 -3.04 22.41 20.73
CA GLY A 22 -3.63 23.63 20.20
C GLY A 22 -2.79 24.25 19.08
N PHE A 23 -3.43 24.68 18.01
CA PHE A 23 -2.86 25.57 17.01
C PHE A 23 -3.56 26.92 17.09
N LEU A 24 -2.77 27.93 17.48
CA LEU A 24 -3.08 29.37 17.38
C LEU A 24 -3.11 29.73 15.87
N GLY A 25 -4.10 30.56 15.53
CA GLY A 25 -4.42 30.91 14.17
C GLY A 25 -3.31 31.67 13.42
N LEU A 26 -3.07 31.26 12.21
CA LEU A 26 -2.39 32.03 11.18
C LEU A 26 -3.28 32.01 9.92
N THR A 27 -3.89 33.14 9.60
CA THR A 27 -4.63 33.34 8.36
C THR A 27 -3.64 33.43 7.20
N ILE A 28 -3.46 32.37 6.45
CA ILE A 28 -2.72 32.39 5.17
C ILE A 28 -3.76 32.44 4.04
N ALA A 29 -3.66 33.47 3.22
CA ALA A 29 -4.46 33.61 2.01
C ALA A 29 -4.28 32.39 1.10
N LEU A 30 -5.37 31.68 0.80
CA LEU A 30 -5.40 30.54 -0.11
C LEU A 30 -5.17 31.00 -1.56
N PRO A 31 -4.15 30.51 -2.26
CA PRO A 31 -4.12 30.65 -3.73
C PRO A 31 -5.26 29.84 -4.33
N SER A 32 -5.88 30.38 -5.35
CA SER A 32 -7.08 29.83 -6.01
C SER A 32 -6.90 28.36 -6.40
N LEU A 33 -7.94 27.56 -6.19
CA LEU A 33 -8.01 26.11 -6.52
C LEU A 33 -7.65 25.77 -7.98
N THR A 34 -7.74 26.72 -8.91
CA THR A 34 -7.31 26.59 -10.31
C THR A 34 -5.81 26.39 -10.49
N ALA A 35 -4.96 26.93 -9.58
CA ALA A 35 -3.51 26.78 -9.68
C ALA A 35 -3.04 25.38 -9.23
N LEU A 36 -3.80 24.69 -8.37
CA LEU A 36 -3.48 23.31 -7.95
C LEU A 36 -3.85 22.28 -9.02
N ALA A 37 -4.98 22.47 -9.72
CA ALA A 37 -5.40 21.58 -10.81
C ALA A 37 -4.43 21.65 -12.00
N THR A 38 -3.90 22.82 -12.33
CA THR A 38 -2.91 22.98 -13.40
C THR A 38 -1.56 22.35 -13.06
N ARG A 39 -1.15 22.36 -11.80
CA ARG A 39 0.09 21.66 -11.36
C ARG A 39 -0.05 20.15 -11.36
N ALA A 40 -1.21 19.61 -10.97
CA ALA A 40 -1.47 18.17 -11.02
C ALA A 40 -1.45 17.65 -12.47
N ASN A 41 -2.08 18.37 -13.41
CA ASN A 41 -2.06 18.02 -14.83
C ASN A 41 -0.68 18.19 -15.47
N ALA A 42 0.12 19.15 -15.05
CA ALA A 42 1.51 19.32 -15.53
C ALA A 42 2.44 18.20 -15.02
N CYS A 43 2.18 17.64 -13.83
CA CYS A 43 2.90 16.46 -13.33
C CYS A 43 2.51 15.18 -14.09
N GLN A 44 1.23 15.00 -14.41
CA GLN A 44 0.78 13.85 -15.22
C GLN A 44 1.33 13.92 -16.66
N GLY A 45 1.37 15.10 -17.29
CA GLY A 45 1.93 15.27 -18.63
C GLY A 45 3.44 14.96 -18.69
N ARG A 46 4.21 15.29 -17.67
CA ARG A 46 5.66 14.98 -17.62
C ARG A 46 5.98 13.51 -17.32
N LEU A 47 5.09 12.77 -16.69
CA LEU A 47 5.28 11.33 -16.41
C LEU A 47 5.13 10.49 -17.69
N SER A 48 4.33 10.93 -18.67
CA SER A 48 4.12 10.22 -19.94
C SER A 48 5.32 10.29 -20.89
N GLU A 49 6.25 11.23 -20.70
CA GLU A 49 7.42 11.43 -21.55
C GLU A 49 8.70 10.72 -21.05
N MET A 50 8.65 10.06 -19.89
CA MET A 50 9.83 9.37 -19.36
C MET A 50 10.04 8.03 -20.08
N GLN A 51 11.21 7.85 -20.67
CA GLN A 51 11.58 6.62 -21.37
C GLN A 51 11.46 5.39 -20.46
N PRO A 52 10.89 4.28 -20.97
CA PRO A 52 10.87 3.02 -20.25
C PRO A 52 12.28 2.55 -19.89
N ILE A 53 12.42 1.86 -18.76
CA ILE A 53 13.66 1.23 -18.32
C ILE A 53 13.54 -0.28 -18.38
N ASN A 54 14.57 -0.98 -18.83
CA ASN A 54 14.61 -2.43 -18.84
C ASN A 54 14.77 -3.00 -17.42
N TRP A 55 14.64 -4.31 -17.30
CA TRP A 55 14.67 -5.00 -16.01
C TRP A 55 15.96 -4.75 -15.22
N ASP A 56 17.12 -4.92 -15.84
CA ASP A 56 18.40 -4.76 -15.16
C ASP A 56 18.63 -3.34 -14.65
N ALA A 57 18.36 -2.33 -15.49
CA ALA A 57 18.46 -0.93 -15.10
C ALA A 57 17.42 -0.55 -14.00
N PHE A 58 16.26 -1.21 -14.01
CA PHE A 58 15.26 -1.07 -12.95
C PHE A 58 15.81 -1.61 -11.62
N LEU A 59 16.35 -2.82 -11.60
CA LEU A 59 16.93 -3.43 -10.40
C LEU A 59 18.07 -2.59 -9.83
N GLU A 60 18.98 -2.12 -10.69
CA GLU A 60 20.09 -1.24 -10.27
C GLU A 60 19.58 0.05 -9.63
N ALA A 61 18.56 0.67 -10.22
CA ALA A 61 17.96 1.89 -9.70
C ALA A 61 17.24 1.68 -8.37
N VAL A 62 16.52 0.55 -8.20
CA VAL A 62 15.86 0.19 -6.94
C VAL A 62 16.90 -0.10 -5.85
N GLU A 63 17.98 -0.86 -6.16
CA GLU A 63 19.06 -1.17 -5.21
C GLU A 63 19.72 0.11 -4.69
N LYS A 64 20.00 1.05 -5.58
CA LYS A 64 20.57 2.35 -5.20
C LYS A 64 19.74 3.10 -4.16
N GLU A 65 18.41 3.10 -4.33
CA GLU A 65 17.51 3.74 -3.38
C GLU A 65 17.30 2.90 -2.12
N ALA A 66 17.18 1.58 -2.25
CA ALA A 66 16.97 0.66 -1.14
C ALA A 66 18.18 0.57 -0.19
N THR A 67 19.42 0.69 -0.71
CA THR A 67 20.64 0.71 0.11
C THR A 67 20.63 1.83 1.16
N ARG A 68 19.94 2.92 0.89
CA ARG A 68 19.81 4.06 1.81
C ARG A 68 19.08 3.73 3.11
N GLN A 69 18.36 2.62 3.20
CA GLN A 69 17.68 2.17 4.42
C GLN A 69 18.63 1.97 5.62
N HIS A 70 19.93 1.91 5.37
CA HIS A 70 20.98 1.76 6.39
C HIS A 70 21.55 3.09 6.89
N LEU A 71 21.07 4.21 6.36
CA LEU A 71 21.49 5.56 6.75
C LEU A 71 20.56 6.14 7.81
N ASP A 72 21.12 6.97 8.69
CA ASP A 72 20.36 7.60 9.78
C ASP A 72 19.27 8.56 9.26
N ASP A 73 19.46 9.12 8.05
CA ASP A 73 18.50 10.01 7.39
C ASP A 73 17.48 9.29 6.49
N TRP A 74 17.28 7.98 6.70
CA TRP A 74 16.32 7.19 5.93
C TRP A 74 14.90 7.75 5.98
N ASP A 75 14.40 8.16 4.82
CA ASP A 75 13.03 8.62 4.61
C ASP A 75 12.25 7.62 3.76
N GLU A 76 11.38 6.84 4.41
CA GLU A 76 10.52 5.84 3.76
C GLU A 76 9.60 6.47 2.71
N SER A 77 9.06 7.67 2.98
CA SER A 77 8.16 8.37 2.05
C SER A 77 8.89 8.81 0.77
N ALA A 78 10.13 9.30 0.93
CA ALA A 78 10.99 9.62 -0.20
C ALA A 78 11.34 8.37 -1.01
N TYR A 79 11.67 7.26 -0.33
CA TYR A 79 11.95 5.98 -0.98
C TYR A 79 10.75 5.49 -1.80
N VAL A 80 9.56 5.33 -1.19
CA VAL A 80 8.39 4.80 -1.93
C VAL A 80 7.97 5.72 -3.07
N THR A 81 8.18 7.03 -2.96
CA THR A 81 7.93 7.98 -4.05
C THR A 81 8.86 7.73 -5.23
N LYS A 82 10.14 7.45 -4.98
CA LYS A 82 11.12 7.14 -6.03
C LYS A 82 10.90 5.76 -6.62
N ALA A 83 10.67 4.75 -5.78
CA ALA A 83 10.37 3.40 -6.22
C ALA A 83 9.09 3.35 -7.08
N ALA A 84 8.04 4.08 -6.70
CA ALA A 84 6.83 4.21 -7.51
C ALA A 84 7.09 4.83 -8.89
N LYS A 85 7.95 5.85 -8.98
CA LYS A 85 8.39 6.41 -10.26
C LYS A 85 9.20 5.42 -11.10
N LEU A 86 10.03 4.61 -10.49
CA LEU A 86 10.76 3.55 -11.19
C LEU A 86 9.78 2.49 -11.71
N CYS A 87 8.84 2.03 -10.88
CA CYS A 87 7.78 1.11 -11.27
C CYS A 87 6.97 1.61 -12.47
N SER A 88 6.57 2.89 -12.47
CA SER A 88 5.79 3.48 -13.58
C SER A 88 6.56 3.54 -14.91
N ARG A 89 7.88 3.40 -14.86
CA ARG A 89 8.78 3.39 -16.03
C ARG A 89 9.22 1.99 -16.44
N LEU A 90 8.93 0.98 -15.63
CA LEU A 90 9.35 -0.39 -15.92
C LEU A 90 8.77 -0.85 -17.27
N ASN A 91 9.65 -1.31 -18.16
CA ASN A 91 9.23 -1.86 -19.44
C ASN A 91 8.58 -3.23 -19.25
N LEU A 92 7.25 -3.26 -19.16
CA LEU A 92 6.49 -4.52 -19.02
C LEU A 92 6.59 -5.45 -20.26
N LYS A 93 7.29 -5.01 -21.32
CA LYS A 93 7.64 -5.82 -22.50
C LYS A 93 9.08 -6.33 -22.46
N ASP A 94 9.79 -6.12 -21.36
CA ASP A 94 11.11 -6.70 -21.13
C ASP A 94 11.03 -8.23 -21.24
N GLU A 95 12.00 -8.85 -21.89
CA GLU A 95 11.99 -10.27 -22.20
C GLU A 95 11.91 -11.14 -20.94
N TYR A 96 12.68 -10.79 -19.92
CA TYR A 96 12.66 -11.48 -18.63
C TYR A 96 11.27 -11.45 -17.99
N LEU A 97 10.64 -10.27 -17.94
CA LEU A 97 9.31 -10.11 -17.36
C LEU A 97 8.24 -10.85 -18.15
N LEU A 98 8.31 -10.81 -19.50
CA LEU A 98 7.36 -11.53 -20.34
C LEU A 98 7.43 -13.03 -20.10
N GLU A 99 8.63 -13.59 -19.93
CA GLU A 99 8.79 -15.02 -19.63
C GLU A 99 8.27 -15.35 -18.22
N ALA A 100 8.53 -14.50 -17.22
CA ALA A 100 8.00 -14.66 -15.87
C ALA A 100 6.46 -14.62 -15.85
N PHE A 101 5.87 -13.66 -16.56
CA PHE A 101 4.41 -13.53 -16.68
C PHE A 101 3.77 -14.77 -17.35
N LYS A 102 4.39 -15.30 -18.40
CA LYS A 102 3.91 -16.54 -19.06
C LYS A 102 4.03 -17.77 -18.16
N LYS A 103 5.12 -17.86 -17.41
CA LYS A 103 5.38 -19.01 -16.53
C LYS A 103 4.35 -19.08 -15.39
N SER A 104 4.02 -17.97 -14.77
CA SER A 104 3.05 -17.90 -13.67
C SER A 104 1.64 -18.30 -14.12
N HIS A 105 1.25 -18.06 -15.38
CA HIS A 105 -0.03 -18.51 -15.91
C HIS A 105 -0.26 -20.04 -15.93
N ARG A 106 0.77 -20.84 -15.68
CA ARG A 106 0.69 -22.31 -15.79
C ARG A 106 0.37 -23.02 -14.48
N GLY A 107 0.38 -22.31 -13.35
CA GLY A 107 0.32 -22.89 -12.02
C GLY A 107 -1.05 -22.89 -11.35
N LEU A 108 -2.06 -22.30 -11.96
CA LEU A 108 -3.29 -21.92 -11.27
C LEU A 108 -4.36 -22.99 -11.38
N GLY A 109 -4.66 -23.58 -10.27
CA GLY A 109 -5.75 -24.55 -10.14
C GLY A 109 -6.30 -24.68 -8.73
N ASN A 110 -5.76 -23.94 -7.76
CA ASN A 110 -6.01 -24.20 -6.34
C ASN A 110 -6.64 -23.03 -5.56
N ASN A 111 -7.22 -22.03 -6.22
CA ASN A 111 -7.81 -20.84 -5.58
C ASN A 111 -6.83 -20.15 -4.61
N ARG A 112 -5.57 -20.05 -4.98
CA ARG A 112 -4.54 -19.39 -4.19
C ARG A 112 -3.79 -18.39 -5.02
N VAL A 113 -3.52 -17.23 -4.43
CA VAL A 113 -2.58 -16.25 -5.00
C VAL A 113 -1.22 -16.92 -5.16
N ASP A 114 -0.66 -16.82 -6.36
CA ASP A 114 0.67 -17.36 -6.66
C ASP A 114 1.74 -16.29 -6.41
N PHE A 115 2.89 -16.72 -5.85
CA PHE A 115 4.01 -15.88 -5.48
C PHE A 115 5.29 -16.40 -6.14
N GLU A 116 5.71 -15.80 -7.23
CA GLU A 116 6.96 -16.14 -7.92
C GLU A 116 8.04 -15.11 -7.60
N PRO A 117 9.14 -15.47 -6.92
CA PRO A 117 10.25 -14.56 -6.70
C PRO A 117 10.91 -14.19 -8.04
N LEU A 118 10.93 -12.88 -8.38
CA LEU A 118 11.64 -12.37 -9.55
C LEU A 118 13.08 -12.00 -9.22
N GLU A 119 13.30 -11.39 -8.05
CA GLU A 119 14.63 -10.95 -7.62
C GLU A 119 14.74 -10.98 -6.09
N LYS A 120 15.90 -11.42 -5.58
CA LYS A 120 16.23 -11.45 -4.15
C LYS A 120 17.55 -10.78 -3.89
N GLN A 121 17.51 -9.50 -3.56
CA GLN A 121 18.66 -8.72 -3.17
C GLN A 121 18.75 -8.59 -1.64
N ARG A 122 19.92 -8.18 -1.15
CA ARG A 122 20.14 -7.95 0.28
C ARG A 122 19.20 -6.87 0.84
N ASN A 123 18.93 -5.83 0.06
CA ASN A 123 18.24 -4.62 0.47
C ASN A 123 16.77 -4.58 0.05
N PHE A 124 16.37 -5.40 -0.91
CA PHE A 124 14.98 -5.49 -1.37
C PHE A 124 14.69 -6.84 -2.01
N HIS A 125 13.41 -7.18 -2.10
CA HIS A 125 12.91 -8.30 -2.91
C HIS A 125 11.90 -7.79 -3.93
N VAL A 126 11.85 -8.46 -5.08
CA VAL A 126 10.79 -8.29 -6.08
C VAL A 126 10.09 -9.62 -6.28
N THR A 127 8.78 -9.60 -6.15
CA THR A 127 7.91 -10.78 -6.29
C THR A 127 6.83 -10.52 -7.33
N LEU A 128 6.57 -11.47 -8.19
CA LEU A 128 5.40 -11.49 -9.04
C LEU A 128 4.26 -12.14 -8.25
N LEU A 129 3.17 -11.40 -8.06
CA LEU A 129 1.92 -11.92 -7.51
C LEU A 129 0.95 -12.14 -8.65
N GLN A 130 0.33 -13.30 -8.68
CA GLN A 130 -0.74 -13.59 -9.64
C GLN A 130 -2.01 -13.99 -8.92
N PHE A 131 -3.11 -13.39 -9.36
CA PHE A 131 -4.46 -13.59 -8.83
C PHE A 131 -5.37 -14.05 -9.94
N GLU A 132 -6.17 -15.06 -9.68
CA GLU A 132 -7.37 -15.33 -10.45
C GLU A 132 -8.46 -14.30 -10.13
N LYS A 133 -9.50 -14.26 -10.97
CA LYS A 133 -10.65 -13.41 -10.69
C LYS A 133 -11.27 -13.76 -9.34
N GLU A 134 -11.59 -12.72 -8.53
CA GLU A 134 -12.17 -12.78 -7.18
C GLU A 134 -11.22 -13.31 -6.09
N GLU A 135 -10.01 -13.75 -6.42
CA GLU A 135 -9.02 -14.06 -5.40
C GLU A 135 -8.56 -12.82 -4.65
N GLU A 136 -8.20 -13.02 -3.39
CA GLU A 136 -7.80 -11.93 -2.51
C GLU A 136 -6.69 -12.32 -1.54
N ILE A 137 -5.92 -11.31 -1.15
CA ILE A 137 -5.14 -11.31 0.08
C ILE A 137 -5.87 -10.41 1.06
N SER A 138 -6.39 -11.03 2.14
CA SER A 138 -7.16 -10.33 3.17
C SER A 138 -6.32 -9.26 3.88
N HIS A 139 -6.94 -8.42 4.68
CA HIS A 139 -6.25 -7.33 5.40
C HIS A 139 -5.10 -7.85 6.25
N HIS A 140 -3.92 -7.33 6.02
CA HIS A 140 -2.69 -7.66 6.75
C HIS A 140 -1.71 -6.50 6.73
N ASP A 141 -0.75 -6.51 7.63
CA ASP A 141 0.31 -5.50 7.71
C ASP A 141 1.70 -6.04 7.33
N HIS A 142 2.62 -5.11 7.13
CA HIS A 142 4.03 -5.37 6.81
C HIS A 142 4.93 -4.63 7.82
N PRO A 143 5.09 -5.14 9.04
CA PRO A 143 5.87 -4.47 10.08
C PRO A 143 7.31 -4.20 9.62
N GLU A 144 7.77 -2.96 9.86
CA GLU A 144 9.14 -2.53 9.56
C GLU A 144 9.50 -2.60 8.04
N MET A 145 8.48 -2.61 7.15
CA MET A 145 8.70 -2.72 5.71
C MET A 145 8.00 -1.61 4.95
N THR A 146 8.61 -1.21 3.85
CA THR A 146 8.00 -0.35 2.82
C THR A 146 7.74 -1.17 1.58
N GLY A 147 6.61 -0.92 0.92
CA GLY A 147 6.21 -1.68 -0.26
C GLY A 147 5.71 -0.80 -1.39
N VAL A 148 5.96 -1.24 -2.61
CA VAL A 148 5.42 -0.65 -3.84
C VAL A 148 4.94 -1.77 -4.74
N ILE A 149 3.66 -1.72 -5.13
CA ILE A 149 3.08 -2.65 -6.11
C ILE A 149 2.77 -1.94 -7.42
N LEU A 150 3.15 -2.56 -8.52
CA LEU A 150 2.82 -2.16 -9.88
C LEU A 150 1.83 -3.18 -10.47
N CYS A 151 0.66 -2.73 -10.92
CA CYS A 151 -0.23 -3.57 -11.69
C CYS A 151 0.33 -3.76 -13.11
N ALA A 152 0.89 -4.94 -13.39
CA ALA A 152 1.46 -5.29 -14.69
C ALA A 152 0.39 -5.69 -15.70
N SER A 153 -0.67 -6.36 -15.24
CA SER A 153 -1.82 -6.74 -16.07
C SER A 153 -3.08 -6.91 -15.19
N GLY A 154 -4.25 -6.84 -15.81
CA GLY A 154 -5.50 -7.09 -15.12
C GLY A 154 -6.09 -5.85 -14.42
N GLU A 155 -6.85 -6.10 -13.35
CA GLU A 155 -7.46 -5.10 -12.47
C GLU A 155 -7.56 -5.66 -11.06
N ILE A 156 -7.11 -4.90 -10.07
CA ILE A 156 -7.16 -5.26 -8.66
C ILE A 156 -7.68 -4.09 -7.84
N GLU A 157 -8.61 -4.38 -6.96
CA GLU A 157 -9.11 -3.44 -5.97
C GLU A 157 -8.20 -3.49 -4.74
N THR A 158 -7.76 -2.34 -4.26
CA THR A 158 -6.89 -2.21 -3.09
C THR A 158 -7.48 -1.25 -2.08
N TRP A 159 -7.38 -1.63 -0.81
CA TRP A 159 -7.72 -0.81 0.35
C TRP A 159 -6.47 -0.67 1.21
N ASN A 160 -6.19 0.54 1.66
CA ASN A 160 -5.12 0.81 2.60
C ASN A 160 -5.65 1.51 3.84
N TYR A 161 -5.06 1.18 4.97
CA TYR A 161 -5.46 1.72 6.27
C TYR A 161 -4.25 2.12 7.10
N ASP A 162 -4.46 3.16 7.93
CA ASP A 162 -3.57 3.50 9.03
C ASP A 162 -4.13 2.94 10.33
N LEU A 163 -3.27 2.36 11.16
CA LEU A 163 -3.60 1.97 12.51
C LEU A 163 -3.72 3.22 13.39
N LEU A 164 -4.92 3.48 13.93
CA LEU A 164 -5.15 4.60 14.86
C LEU A 164 -4.88 4.24 16.31
N GLY A 165 -5.04 2.99 16.68
CA GLY A 165 -4.80 2.51 18.03
C GLY A 165 -5.47 1.18 18.32
N GLU A 166 -5.11 0.60 19.46
CA GLU A 166 -5.69 -0.64 19.98
C GLU A 166 -6.76 -0.34 21.03
N LYS A 167 -7.76 -1.19 21.11
CA LYS A 167 -8.74 -1.16 22.18
C LYS A 167 -8.18 -1.79 23.46
N PRO A 168 -8.75 -1.50 24.65
CA PRO A 168 -8.27 -2.05 25.93
C PRO A 168 -8.30 -3.58 26.01
N ASP A 169 -9.07 -4.25 25.18
CA ASP A 169 -9.14 -5.71 25.10
C ASP A 169 -7.95 -6.34 24.35
N HIS A 170 -7.06 -5.54 23.78
CA HIS A 170 -5.92 -5.93 22.95
C HIS A 170 -6.24 -6.85 21.77
N LYS A 171 -7.53 -7.00 21.43
CA LYS A 171 -8.01 -7.82 20.31
C LYS A 171 -8.59 -6.97 19.18
N HIS A 172 -9.11 -5.79 19.52
CA HIS A 172 -9.70 -4.89 18.57
C HIS A 172 -8.83 -3.65 18.37
N VAL A 173 -8.81 -3.19 17.13
CA VAL A 173 -8.06 -2.01 16.68
C VAL A 173 -9.00 -1.08 15.90
N LEU A 174 -8.61 0.18 15.81
CA LEU A 174 -9.26 1.17 14.96
C LEU A 174 -8.39 1.43 13.75
N LEU A 175 -8.96 1.24 12.56
CA LEU A 175 -8.29 1.42 11.28
C LEU A 175 -8.93 2.58 10.53
N LYS A 176 -8.12 3.56 10.15
CA LYS A 176 -8.54 4.67 9.28
C LYS A 176 -8.30 4.26 7.83
N GLU A 177 -9.36 4.20 7.02
CA GLU A 177 -9.22 4.04 5.57
C GLU A 177 -8.51 5.27 5.00
N THR A 178 -7.38 5.05 4.33
CA THR A 178 -6.55 6.10 3.73
C THR A 178 -6.58 6.07 2.22
N ASN A 179 -6.90 4.91 1.64
CA ASN A 179 -7.04 4.74 0.21
C ASN A 179 -7.97 3.57 -0.10
N HIS A 180 -8.77 3.74 -1.15
CA HIS A 180 -9.56 2.68 -1.77
C HIS A 180 -9.63 2.97 -3.27
N GLU A 181 -9.00 2.14 -4.07
CA GLU A 181 -8.90 2.35 -5.51
C GLU A 181 -8.84 1.04 -6.30
N ILE A 182 -9.07 1.13 -7.60
CA ILE A 182 -8.86 0.04 -8.54
C ILE A 182 -7.59 0.32 -9.33
N LEU A 183 -6.57 -0.50 -9.11
CA LEU A 183 -5.35 -0.48 -9.91
C LEU A 183 -5.59 -1.20 -11.23
N LYS A 184 -5.18 -0.54 -12.32
CA LYS A 184 -5.16 -1.06 -13.67
C LYS A 184 -3.72 -1.13 -14.15
N LYS A 185 -3.50 -1.70 -15.33
CA LYS A 185 -2.16 -1.78 -15.94
C LYS A 185 -1.43 -0.45 -15.84
N THR A 186 -0.19 -0.49 -15.32
CA THR A 186 0.70 0.64 -15.02
C THR A 186 0.34 1.48 -13.79
N SER A 187 -0.77 1.21 -13.12
CA SER A 187 -1.09 1.84 -11.84
C SER A 187 -0.17 1.32 -10.75
N VAL A 188 0.19 2.20 -9.82
CA VAL A 188 1.10 1.89 -8.70
C VAL A 188 0.44 2.27 -7.38
N SER A 189 0.53 1.41 -6.38
CA SER A 189 0.19 1.71 -4.99
C SER A 189 1.41 1.51 -4.10
N SER A 190 1.46 2.19 -2.97
CA SER A 190 2.60 2.11 -2.05
C SER A 190 2.17 2.21 -0.59
N LEU A 191 3.01 1.65 0.27
CA LEU A 191 2.89 1.71 1.72
C LEU A 191 4.25 1.95 2.37
N THR A 192 4.25 2.48 3.58
CA THR A 192 5.45 2.57 4.43
C THR A 192 5.23 1.77 5.71
N SER A 193 6.26 1.58 6.53
CA SER A 193 6.10 0.90 7.82
C SER A 193 5.13 1.62 8.77
N LYS A 194 4.85 2.92 8.54
CA LYS A 194 4.07 3.80 9.42
C LYS A 194 2.75 4.27 8.83
N ALA A 195 2.61 4.24 7.51
CA ALA A 195 1.42 4.78 6.84
C ALA A 195 0.96 3.83 5.73
N ARG A 196 -0.36 3.65 5.63
CA ARG A 196 -1.00 2.79 4.63
C ARG A 196 -0.58 1.33 4.73
N ASN A 197 0.04 0.93 5.84
CA ASN A 197 0.71 -0.35 6.02
C ASN A 197 -0.25 -1.55 6.04
N ILE A 198 -1.45 -1.37 6.58
CA ILE A 198 -2.48 -2.40 6.56
C ILE A 198 -3.20 -2.31 5.23
N HIS A 199 -3.20 -3.40 4.46
CA HIS A 199 -3.87 -3.39 3.17
C HIS A 199 -4.61 -4.70 2.84
N ARG A 200 -5.52 -4.62 1.88
CA ARG A 200 -6.22 -5.73 1.25
C ARG A 200 -6.13 -5.60 -0.25
N LEU A 201 -6.00 -6.72 -0.93
CA LEU A 201 -5.98 -6.81 -2.39
C LEU A 201 -7.05 -7.80 -2.85
N LYS A 202 -7.91 -7.41 -3.80
CA LYS A 202 -8.93 -8.30 -4.39
C LYS A 202 -8.98 -8.13 -5.89
N ALA A 203 -8.70 -9.19 -6.63
CA ALA A 203 -8.68 -9.17 -8.08
C ALA A 203 -10.09 -9.10 -8.68
N LYS A 204 -10.31 -8.20 -9.64
CA LYS A 204 -11.55 -8.11 -10.42
C LYS A 204 -11.52 -9.01 -11.65
N LYS A 205 -10.33 -9.40 -12.09
CA LYS A 205 -10.04 -10.33 -13.18
C LYS A 205 -8.65 -10.91 -12.98
N LEU A 206 -8.22 -11.83 -13.84
CA LEU A 206 -6.85 -12.32 -13.82
C LEU A 206 -5.88 -11.14 -13.80
N THR A 207 -5.05 -11.07 -12.76
CA THR A 207 -4.20 -9.90 -12.47
C THR A 207 -2.80 -10.35 -12.08
N GLN A 208 -1.81 -9.65 -12.60
CA GLN A 208 -0.40 -9.81 -12.23
C GLN A 208 0.15 -8.50 -11.67
N LEU A 209 0.80 -8.59 -10.51
CA LEU A 209 1.43 -7.46 -9.84
C LEU A 209 2.93 -7.72 -9.71
N VAL A 210 3.73 -6.68 -9.94
CA VAL A 210 5.15 -6.66 -9.53
C VAL A 210 5.21 -5.96 -8.19
N ASP A 211 5.60 -6.70 -7.16
CA ASP A 211 5.61 -6.28 -5.77
C ASP A 211 7.05 -6.15 -5.26
N ILE A 212 7.39 -4.99 -4.68
CA ILE A 212 8.73 -4.65 -4.23
C ILE A 212 8.69 -4.29 -2.76
N PHE A 213 9.49 -4.97 -1.94
CA PHE A 213 9.64 -4.65 -0.52
C PHE A 213 11.07 -4.33 -0.13
N ALA A 214 11.24 -3.26 0.65
CA ALA A 214 12.47 -2.86 1.31
C ALA A 214 12.18 -2.44 2.77
N PRO A 215 12.88 -3.02 3.77
CA PRO A 215 13.77 -4.17 3.62
C PRO A 215 13.05 -5.41 3.10
N PRO A 216 13.79 -6.43 2.61
CA PRO A 216 13.19 -7.62 2.06
C PRO A 216 12.46 -8.46 3.09
N TYR A 217 11.52 -9.29 2.63
CA TYR A 217 10.88 -10.30 3.47
C TYR A 217 11.92 -11.22 4.10
N ASN A 218 11.78 -11.48 5.40
CA ASN A 218 12.47 -12.54 6.11
C ASN A 218 11.48 -13.24 7.07
N ARG A 219 11.92 -14.35 7.66
CA ARG A 219 11.08 -15.14 8.56
C ARG A 219 10.55 -14.32 9.74
N ASP A 220 11.40 -13.48 10.32
CA ASP A 220 11.05 -12.70 11.52
C ASP A 220 9.99 -11.63 11.22
N ARG A 221 10.09 -10.96 10.06
CA ARG A 221 9.09 -9.98 9.62
C ARG A 221 7.76 -10.63 9.30
N ILE A 222 7.78 -11.77 8.61
CA ILE A 222 6.56 -12.54 8.30
C ILE A 222 5.85 -12.97 9.59
N GLN A 223 6.59 -13.40 10.62
CA GLN A 223 6.00 -13.79 11.90
C GLN A 223 5.43 -12.62 12.70
N LYS A 224 5.91 -11.39 12.49
CA LYS A 224 5.37 -10.18 13.11
C LYS A 224 4.12 -9.64 12.41
N SER A 225 3.86 -10.04 11.17
CA SER A 225 2.69 -9.59 10.41
C SER A 225 1.39 -10.03 11.09
N SER A 226 0.46 -9.12 11.16
CA SER A 226 -0.86 -9.35 11.71
C SER A 226 -1.90 -9.39 10.60
N TRP A 227 -2.92 -10.21 10.81
CA TRP A 227 -4.09 -10.29 9.94
C TRP A 227 -5.28 -9.66 10.64
N TYR A 228 -6.16 -9.02 9.88
CA TYR A 228 -7.28 -8.26 10.43
C TYR A 228 -8.60 -8.70 9.82
N GLU A 229 -9.60 -8.81 10.66
CA GLU A 229 -11.00 -8.96 10.27
C GLU A 229 -11.66 -7.58 10.43
N VAL A 230 -11.84 -6.89 9.31
CA VAL A 230 -12.29 -5.50 9.28
C VAL A 230 -13.80 -5.46 9.14
N ASP A 231 -14.47 -4.72 10.02
CA ASP A 231 -15.91 -4.47 9.94
C ASP A 231 -16.20 -3.71 8.63
N PRO A 232 -17.08 -4.20 7.77
CA PRO A 232 -17.42 -3.53 6.52
C PRO A 232 -18.11 -2.17 6.73
N ASP A 233 -18.74 -1.96 7.87
CA ASP A 233 -19.50 -0.74 8.17
C ASP A 233 -18.65 0.28 8.93
N PRO A 234 -18.02 1.25 8.22
CA PRO A 234 -17.23 2.28 8.88
C PRO A 234 -18.13 3.28 9.61
N PHE A 235 -17.60 3.86 10.66
CA PHE A 235 -18.17 5.09 11.22
C PHE A 235 -17.39 6.32 10.73
N THR A 236 -18.14 7.37 10.43
CA THR A 236 -17.53 8.63 9.98
C THR A 236 -17.17 9.50 11.19
N THR A 237 -15.93 9.95 11.26
CA THR A 237 -15.50 10.88 12.29
C THR A 237 -15.92 12.31 11.96
N LYS A 238 -15.83 13.23 12.94
CA LYS A 238 -16.08 14.67 12.72
C LYS A 238 -15.18 15.29 11.64
N LYS A 239 -14.08 14.63 11.27
CA LYS A 239 -13.16 15.03 10.20
C LYS A 239 -13.43 14.30 8.88
N GLU A 240 -14.63 13.71 8.74
CA GLU A 240 -15.05 12.94 7.56
C GLU A 240 -14.13 11.74 7.22
N ALA A 241 -13.32 11.30 8.17
CA ALA A 241 -12.50 10.11 7.98
C ALA A 241 -13.34 8.84 8.22
N LYS A 242 -13.24 7.87 7.32
CA LYS A 242 -13.82 6.55 7.50
C LYS A 242 -12.93 5.74 8.44
N VAL A 243 -13.49 5.30 9.55
CA VAL A 243 -12.80 4.49 10.54
C VAL A 243 -13.55 3.18 10.72
N HIS A 244 -12.82 2.08 10.66
CA HIS A 244 -13.35 0.74 10.83
C HIS A 244 -12.90 0.16 12.17
N LEU A 245 -13.77 -0.59 12.80
CA LEU A 245 -13.38 -1.51 13.85
C LEU A 245 -12.81 -2.76 13.18
N ALA A 246 -11.70 -3.26 13.68
CA ALA A 246 -11.11 -4.49 13.17
C ALA A 246 -10.66 -5.38 14.33
N LYS A 247 -10.75 -6.70 14.13
CA LYS A 247 -10.24 -7.70 15.05
C LYS A 247 -8.89 -8.18 14.55
N LYS A 248 -7.87 -8.10 15.39
CA LYS A 248 -6.54 -8.65 15.14
C LYS A 248 -6.58 -10.16 15.37
N ARG A 249 -6.04 -10.93 14.42
CA ARG A 249 -5.96 -12.39 14.47
C ARG A 249 -4.55 -12.84 14.84
#